data_632e3fdde8faa8a607a803180d788d2d
#
_entry.id   632e3fdde8faa8a607a803180d788d2d
#
_cell.length_a   1.000
_cell.length_b   1.000
_cell.length_c   1.000
_cell.angle_alpha   90.00
_cell.angle_beta   90.00
_cell.angle_gamma   90.00
#
_symmetry.space_group_name_H-M   'P 1'
#
loop_
_entity.id
_entity.type
_entity.pdbx_description
1 polymer ?
#
loop_
_entity_poly.entity_id
_entity_poly.type
_entity_poly.pdbx_seq_one_letter_code
_entity_poly.pdbx_strand_id
1 'polypeptide(L)'
;MTDNIQQDLYLLRHAAQDRDWTTTQDLFKRLLTQLDPLIALSVVAPRIQAFVPKFQHFYPEAKWVRDLMLTAVVYGSSPRELPVHAVQDFPSPGCGNFLMAVFDLARTVQPEHTVFERYSFITNAGANAILAQLQYTYFKNRPELYNIYRDRETDDATRQAIQTDFWLDDVVTKTDVALWANLIDTLVSTLEKNE
;
A
#
# COMPACT_ATOMS: atom_id res chain seq x y z
N MET A 1 -10.80 -24.25 -1.83
CA MET A 1 -10.42 -23.36 -2.97
C MET A 1 -10.62 -24.07 -4.30
N THR A 2 -11.25 -23.40 -5.26
CA THR A 2 -11.43 -23.94 -6.63
C THR A 2 -10.10 -23.94 -7.39
N ASP A 3 -9.98 -24.80 -8.44
CA ASP A 3 -8.77 -24.91 -9.26
C ASP A 3 -8.36 -23.55 -9.85
N ASN A 4 -9.32 -22.71 -10.22
CA ASN A 4 -9.05 -21.36 -10.75
C ASN A 4 -8.39 -20.44 -9.72
N ILE A 5 -8.84 -20.49 -8.45
CA ILE A 5 -8.23 -19.68 -7.37
C ILE A 5 -6.79 -20.13 -7.10
N GLN A 6 -6.55 -21.44 -7.10
CA GLN A 6 -5.20 -21.99 -6.91
C GLN A 6 -4.26 -21.58 -8.04
N GLN A 7 -4.73 -21.62 -9.29
CA GLN A 7 -3.96 -21.12 -10.44
C GLN A 7 -3.65 -19.64 -10.34
N ASP A 8 -4.62 -18.81 -9.96
CA ASP A 8 -4.42 -17.37 -9.78
C ASP A 8 -3.42 -17.06 -8.65
N LEU A 9 -3.47 -17.81 -7.55
CA LEU A 9 -2.50 -17.69 -6.46
C LEU A 9 -1.09 -18.09 -6.89
N TYR A 10 -0.96 -19.14 -7.69
CA TYR A 10 0.34 -19.52 -8.25
C TYR A 10 0.92 -18.41 -9.14
N LEU A 11 0.12 -17.88 -10.06
CA LEU A 11 0.53 -16.77 -10.94
C LEU A 11 0.86 -15.50 -10.14
N LEU A 12 0.07 -15.17 -9.12
CA LEU A 12 0.30 -14.02 -8.25
C LEU A 12 1.66 -14.13 -7.53
N ARG A 13 2.00 -15.30 -6.98
CA ARG A 13 3.30 -15.51 -6.33
C ARG A 13 4.46 -15.34 -7.29
N HIS A 14 4.35 -15.85 -8.53
CA HIS A 14 5.37 -15.66 -9.55
C HIS A 14 5.52 -14.19 -9.96
N ALA A 15 4.42 -13.51 -10.28
CA ALA A 15 4.46 -12.09 -10.63
C ALA A 15 5.11 -11.24 -9.52
N ALA A 16 4.81 -11.54 -8.25
CA ALA A 16 5.41 -10.85 -7.11
C ALA A 16 6.92 -11.14 -6.97
N GLN A 17 7.36 -12.38 -7.23
CA GLN A 17 8.77 -12.75 -7.24
C GLN A 17 9.55 -12.07 -8.37
N ASP A 18 8.93 -11.98 -9.55
CA ASP A 18 9.48 -11.31 -10.74
C ASP A 18 9.39 -9.78 -10.65
N ARG A 19 8.74 -9.26 -9.59
CA ARG A 19 8.50 -7.82 -9.36
C ARG A 19 7.71 -7.16 -10.49
N ASP A 20 6.86 -7.92 -11.15
CA ASP A 20 5.87 -7.39 -12.08
C ASP A 20 4.68 -6.80 -11.29
N TRP A 21 4.83 -5.54 -10.90
CA TRP A 21 3.85 -4.84 -10.08
C TRP A 21 2.47 -4.76 -10.74
N THR A 22 2.41 -4.57 -12.03
CA THR A 22 1.14 -4.48 -12.77
C THR A 22 0.38 -5.79 -12.69
N THR A 23 1.02 -6.90 -13.09
CA THR A 23 0.41 -8.23 -13.03
C THR A 23 0.09 -8.63 -11.60
N THR A 24 0.98 -8.31 -10.64
CA THR A 24 0.76 -8.59 -9.22
C THR A 24 -0.50 -7.90 -8.69
N GLN A 25 -0.68 -6.61 -8.97
CA GLN A 25 -1.86 -5.86 -8.53
C GLN A 25 -3.16 -6.37 -9.19
N ASP A 26 -3.12 -6.68 -10.49
CA ASP A 26 -4.30 -7.18 -11.21
C ASP A 26 -4.75 -8.55 -10.67
N LEU A 27 -3.81 -9.47 -10.45
CA LEU A 27 -4.09 -10.79 -9.88
C LEU A 27 -4.56 -10.67 -8.42
N PHE A 28 -3.90 -9.85 -7.62
CA PHE A 28 -4.28 -9.57 -6.24
C PHE A 28 -5.71 -9.03 -6.16
N LYS A 29 -6.04 -8.01 -6.97
CA LYS A 29 -7.40 -7.47 -7.07
C LYS A 29 -8.42 -8.53 -7.45
N ARG A 30 -8.12 -9.37 -8.47
CA ARG A 30 -9.00 -10.44 -8.91
C ARG A 30 -9.28 -11.43 -7.79
N LEU A 31 -8.29 -11.81 -7.01
CA LEU A 31 -8.46 -12.70 -5.87
C LEU A 31 -9.24 -12.04 -4.71
N LEU A 32 -9.04 -10.74 -4.45
CA LEU A 32 -9.82 -10.00 -3.46
C LEU A 32 -11.32 -10.00 -3.78
N THR A 33 -11.73 -10.08 -5.07
CA THR A 33 -13.15 -10.15 -5.44
C THR A 33 -13.85 -11.44 -4.99
N GLN A 34 -13.11 -12.44 -4.51
CA GLN A 34 -13.67 -13.65 -3.91
C GLN A 34 -14.11 -13.44 -2.46
N LEU A 35 -13.80 -12.30 -1.86
CA LEU A 35 -14.14 -11.91 -0.48
C LEU A 35 -15.15 -10.77 -0.49
N ASP A 36 -15.93 -10.65 0.58
CA ASP A 36 -16.67 -9.40 0.83
C ASP A 36 -15.68 -8.22 0.97
N PRO A 37 -16.01 -7.00 0.48
CA PRO A 37 -15.10 -5.85 0.57
C PRO A 37 -14.59 -5.53 1.98
N LEU A 38 -15.40 -5.72 3.03
CA LEU A 38 -14.96 -5.49 4.41
C LEU A 38 -13.98 -6.58 4.88
N ILE A 39 -14.15 -7.81 4.41
CA ILE A 39 -13.20 -8.89 4.67
C ILE A 39 -11.92 -8.65 3.87
N ALA A 40 -12.03 -8.29 2.59
CA ALA A 40 -10.89 -7.96 1.73
C ALA A 40 -10.04 -6.81 2.30
N LEU A 41 -10.67 -5.79 2.91
CA LEU A 41 -9.99 -4.70 3.61
C LEU A 41 -9.11 -5.22 4.76
N SER A 42 -9.55 -6.26 5.47
CA SER A 42 -8.76 -6.85 6.56
C SER A 42 -7.44 -7.50 6.10
N VAL A 43 -7.33 -7.84 4.82
CA VAL A 43 -6.09 -8.38 4.23
C VAL A 43 -4.98 -7.32 4.19
N VAL A 44 -5.31 -6.08 3.83
CA VAL A 44 -4.32 -5.00 3.66
C VAL A 44 -4.10 -4.15 4.92
N ALA A 45 -5.10 -4.07 5.80
CA ALA A 45 -5.06 -3.23 7.00
C ALA A 45 -3.82 -3.46 7.90
N PRO A 46 -3.38 -4.70 8.17
CA PRO A 46 -2.18 -4.95 8.97
C PRO A 46 -0.91 -4.39 8.32
N ARG A 47 -0.83 -4.40 6.99
CA ARG A 47 0.31 -3.85 6.25
C ARG A 47 0.37 -2.33 6.39
N ILE A 48 -0.76 -1.65 6.30
CA ILE A 48 -0.85 -0.19 6.50
C ILE A 48 -0.49 0.14 7.96
N GLN A 49 -1.05 -0.61 8.92
CA GLN A 49 -0.80 -0.41 10.35
C GLN A 49 0.68 -0.55 10.71
N ALA A 50 1.42 -1.42 10.04
CA ALA A 50 2.86 -1.62 10.28
C ALA A 50 3.71 -0.35 10.01
N PHE A 51 3.21 0.62 9.25
CA PHE A 51 3.90 1.88 8.99
C PHE A 51 3.55 2.97 10.02
N VAL A 52 2.45 2.85 10.76
CA VAL A 52 1.98 3.85 11.73
C VAL A 52 3.07 4.32 12.71
N PRO A 53 3.90 3.44 13.34
CA PRO A 53 4.95 3.90 14.24
C PRO A 53 6.00 4.80 13.57
N LYS A 54 6.31 4.53 12.28
CA LYS A 54 7.25 5.35 11.51
C LYS A 54 6.67 6.72 11.19
N PHE A 55 5.41 6.75 10.76
CA PHE A 55 4.70 7.99 10.51
C PHE A 55 4.58 8.85 11.76
N GLN A 56 4.20 8.26 12.90
CA GLN A 56 4.10 8.96 14.19
C GLN A 56 5.45 9.42 14.74
N HIS A 57 6.54 8.74 14.40
CA HIS A 57 7.89 9.20 14.75
C HIS A 57 8.22 10.53 14.06
N PHE A 58 7.84 10.69 12.79
CA PHE A 58 8.04 11.94 12.05
C PHE A 58 7.02 13.02 12.43
N TYR A 59 5.77 12.63 12.69
CA TYR A 59 4.62 13.53 12.85
C TYR A 59 3.75 13.12 14.04
N PRO A 60 4.24 13.27 15.28
CA PRO A 60 3.52 12.83 16.49
C PRO A 60 2.20 13.57 16.70
N GLU A 61 2.05 14.77 16.14
CA GLU A 61 0.84 15.59 16.21
C GLU A 61 -0.27 15.13 15.27
N ALA A 62 0.07 14.43 14.19
CA ALA A 62 -0.88 14.02 13.15
C ALA A 62 -1.67 12.74 13.55
N LYS A 63 -2.24 12.75 14.75
CA LYS A 63 -3.00 11.61 15.29
C LYS A 63 -4.24 11.26 14.46
N TRP A 64 -4.80 12.25 13.79
CA TRP A 64 -5.98 12.10 12.93
C TRP A 64 -5.80 11.02 11.85
N VAL A 65 -4.58 10.80 11.36
CA VAL A 65 -4.29 9.78 10.33
C VAL A 65 -4.56 8.38 10.87
N ARG A 66 -4.08 8.09 12.08
CA ARG A 66 -4.37 6.82 12.75
C ARG A 66 -5.85 6.68 13.07
N ASP A 67 -6.47 7.76 13.53
CA ASP A 67 -7.88 7.75 13.91
C ASP A 67 -8.77 7.52 12.67
N LEU A 68 -8.43 8.11 11.52
CA LEU A 68 -9.10 7.85 10.24
C LEU A 68 -9.00 6.37 9.84
N MET A 69 -7.78 5.79 9.91
CA MET A 69 -7.57 4.38 9.62
C MET A 69 -8.39 3.47 10.53
N LEU A 70 -8.36 3.73 11.85
CA LEU A 70 -9.12 2.95 12.83
C LEU A 70 -10.63 3.08 12.60
N THR A 71 -11.12 4.27 12.28
CA THR A 71 -12.54 4.51 11.98
C THR A 71 -12.98 3.69 10.77
N ALA A 72 -12.17 3.64 9.72
CA ALA A 72 -12.47 2.84 8.54
C ALA A 72 -12.46 1.33 8.85
N VAL A 73 -11.43 0.84 9.53
CA VAL A 73 -11.24 -0.62 9.76
C VAL A 73 -12.20 -1.16 10.83
N VAL A 74 -12.39 -0.42 11.94
CA VAL A 74 -13.15 -0.92 13.11
C VAL A 74 -14.63 -0.64 12.98
N TYR A 75 -14.97 0.56 12.47
CA TYR A 75 -16.36 1.00 12.43
C TYR A 75 -16.98 0.95 11.03
N GLY A 76 -16.19 0.60 9.99
CA GLY A 76 -16.68 0.58 8.61
C GLY A 76 -17.20 1.95 8.14
N SER A 77 -16.61 3.03 8.64
CA SER A 77 -17.07 4.41 8.41
C SER A 77 -15.90 5.31 8.03
N SER A 78 -16.20 6.33 7.23
CA SER A 78 -15.22 7.33 6.78
C SER A 78 -15.89 8.68 6.54
N PRO A 79 -15.19 9.79 6.77
CA PRO A 79 -15.63 11.09 6.29
C PRO A 79 -15.88 11.10 4.78
N ARG A 80 -16.89 11.83 4.33
CA ARG A 80 -17.19 11.96 2.90
C ARG A 80 -16.06 12.65 2.14
N GLU A 81 -15.49 13.69 2.74
CA GLU A 81 -14.36 14.42 2.18
C GLU A 81 -13.07 14.03 2.92
N LEU A 82 -12.07 13.60 2.16
CA LEU A 82 -10.76 13.25 2.69
C LEU A 82 -9.75 14.36 2.37
N PRO A 83 -8.87 14.73 3.32
CA PRO A 83 -7.90 15.81 3.14
C PRO A 83 -6.72 15.34 2.25
N VAL A 84 -7.00 14.95 1.00
CA VAL A 84 -5.98 14.38 0.08
C VAL A 84 -4.86 15.38 -0.20
N HIS A 85 -5.13 16.68 -0.18
CA HIS A 85 -4.13 17.73 -0.33
C HIS A 85 -3.10 17.73 0.80
N ALA A 86 -3.44 17.26 2.00
CA ALA A 86 -2.54 17.19 3.14
C ALA A 86 -1.35 16.23 2.93
N VAL A 87 -1.37 15.38 1.89
CA VAL A 87 -0.20 14.51 1.57
C VAL A 87 1.09 15.34 1.40
N GLN A 88 0.99 16.58 0.91
CA GLN A 88 2.13 17.46 0.69
C GLN A 88 2.76 17.97 2.00
N ASP A 89 2.00 17.97 3.10
CA ASP A 89 2.43 18.44 4.41
C ASP A 89 3.31 17.41 5.14
N PHE A 90 3.41 16.20 4.61
CA PHE A 90 4.11 15.08 5.23
C PHE A 90 5.27 14.56 4.34
N PRO A 91 6.31 15.38 4.18
CA PRO A 91 7.37 15.14 3.22
C PRO A 91 8.41 14.07 3.59
N SER A 92 8.29 13.36 4.70
CA SER A 92 9.27 12.34 5.09
C SER A 92 9.15 11.04 4.25
N PRO A 93 10.25 10.26 4.11
CA PRO A 93 10.28 9.08 3.26
C PRO A 93 9.14 8.09 3.54
N GLY A 94 8.37 7.77 2.51
CA GLY A 94 7.26 6.83 2.57
C GLY A 94 5.96 7.40 3.14
N CYS A 95 5.98 8.58 3.79
CA CYS A 95 4.78 9.13 4.44
C CYS A 95 3.68 9.51 3.44
N GLY A 96 4.03 10.01 2.26
CA GLY A 96 3.05 10.29 1.19
C GLY A 96 2.31 9.04 0.75
N ASN A 97 3.01 7.94 0.45
CA ASN A 97 2.38 6.67 0.07
C ASN A 97 1.59 6.07 1.24
N PHE A 98 2.08 6.18 2.47
CA PHE A 98 1.31 5.75 3.65
C PHE A 98 -0.03 6.49 3.75
N LEU A 99 -0.05 7.81 3.58
CA LEU A 99 -1.28 8.59 3.59
C LEU A 99 -2.22 8.20 2.45
N MET A 100 -1.70 7.96 1.24
CA MET A 100 -2.50 7.46 0.13
C MET A 100 -3.11 6.10 0.47
N ALA A 101 -2.35 5.19 1.10
CA ALA A 101 -2.89 3.91 1.57
C ALA A 101 -4.03 4.09 2.60
N VAL A 102 -3.89 5.02 3.54
CA VAL A 102 -4.95 5.33 4.53
C VAL A 102 -6.18 5.93 3.86
N PHE A 103 -6.01 6.82 2.88
CA PHE A 103 -7.13 7.41 2.14
C PHE A 103 -7.87 6.39 1.28
N ASP A 104 -7.15 5.52 0.59
CA ASP A 104 -7.76 4.45 -0.21
C ASP A 104 -8.53 3.46 0.68
N LEU A 105 -7.96 3.12 1.84
CA LEU A 105 -8.65 2.31 2.84
C LEU A 105 -9.93 3.00 3.35
N ALA A 106 -9.90 4.31 3.60
CA ALA A 106 -11.05 5.09 4.01
C ALA A 106 -12.13 5.17 2.91
N ARG A 107 -11.74 5.31 1.64
CA ARG A 107 -12.66 5.29 0.48
C ARG A 107 -13.39 3.96 0.34
N THR A 108 -12.76 2.86 0.71
CA THR A 108 -13.36 1.52 0.62
C THR A 108 -14.70 1.42 1.37
N VAL A 109 -14.84 2.15 2.48
CA VAL A 109 -16.04 2.11 3.33
C VAL A 109 -17.01 3.25 3.07
N GLN A 110 -16.72 4.17 2.14
CA GLN A 110 -17.62 5.23 1.73
C GLN A 110 -18.78 4.65 0.91
N PRO A 111 -20.05 5.05 1.18
CA PRO A 111 -21.22 4.42 0.57
C PRO A 111 -21.40 4.76 -0.91
N GLU A 112 -20.85 5.87 -1.39
CA GLU A 112 -20.95 6.34 -2.77
C GLU A 112 -20.16 5.49 -3.78
N HIS A 113 -19.23 4.66 -3.32
CA HIS A 113 -18.39 3.87 -4.20
C HIS A 113 -18.99 2.50 -4.51
N THR A 114 -18.91 2.13 -5.78
CA THR A 114 -19.30 0.79 -6.26
C THR A 114 -18.41 -0.30 -5.66
N VAL A 115 -18.92 -1.52 -5.63
CA VAL A 115 -18.15 -2.70 -5.16
C VAL A 115 -16.84 -2.86 -5.93
N PHE A 116 -16.85 -2.60 -7.26
CA PHE A 116 -15.66 -2.70 -8.08
C PHE A 116 -14.58 -1.65 -7.71
N GLU A 117 -15.01 -0.40 -7.47
CA GLU A 117 -14.12 0.67 -7.00
C GLU A 117 -13.49 0.33 -5.65
N ARG A 118 -14.27 -0.27 -4.74
CA ARG A 118 -13.77 -0.69 -3.42
C ARG A 118 -12.61 -1.67 -3.52
N TYR A 119 -12.67 -2.68 -4.41
CA TYR A 119 -11.52 -3.58 -4.61
C TYR A 119 -10.31 -2.87 -5.22
N SER A 120 -10.53 -1.86 -6.07
CA SER A 120 -9.43 -1.02 -6.58
C SER A 120 -8.76 -0.24 -5.46
N PHE A 121 -9.55 0.37 -4.56
CA PHE A 121 -9.01 1.09 -3.39
C PHE A 121 -8.25 0.14 -2.45
N ILE A 122 -8.77 -1.06 -2.16
CA ILE A 122 -8.07 -2.04 -1.32
C ILE A 122 -6.73 -2.43 -1.94
N THR A 123 -6.71 -2.71 -3.25
CA THR A 123 -5.48 -3.05 -3.97
C THR A 123 -4.46 -1.91 -3.92
N ASN A 124 -4.91 -0.69 -4.21
CA ASN A 124 -4.07 0.50 -4.15
C ASN A 124 -3.55 0.77 -2.73
N ALA A 125 -4.38 0.56 -1.72
CA ALA A 125 -3.98 0.71 -0.31
C ALA A 125 -2.85 -0.27 0.05
N GLY A 126 -2.95 -1.54 -0.38
CA GLY A 126 -1.90 -2.54 -0.20
C GLY A 126 -0.60 -2.16 -0.90
N ALA A 127 -0.68 -1.79 -2.19
CA ALA A 127 0.46 -1.37 -2.99
C ALA A 127 1.15 -0.11 -2.42
N ASN A 128 0.36 0.91 -2.05
CA ASN A 128 0.88 2.13 -1.43
C ASN A 128 1.53 1.86 -0.06
N ALA A 129 1.01 0.93 0.74
CA ALA A 129 1.63 0.54 2.00
C ALA A 129 2.98 -0.17 1.80
N ILE A 130 3.12 -0.97 0.74
CA ILE A 130 4.41 -1.57 0.34
C ILE A 130 5.37 -0.47 -0.11
N LEU A 131 4.95 0.42 -1.02
CA LEU A 131 5.77 1.54 -1.50
C LEU A 131 6.24 2.45 -0.34
N ALA A 132 5.37 2.73 0.62
CA ALA A 132 5.73 3.50 1.81
C ALA A 132 6.92 2.85 2.55
N GLN A 133 6.86 1.53 2.76
CA GLN A 133 7.93 0.81 3.44
C GLN A 133 9.21 0.76 2.60
N LEU A 134 9.12 0.58 1.28
CA LEU A 134 10.28 0.57 0.38
C LEU A 134 10.98 1.93 0.36
N GLN A 135 10.22 3.03 0.20
CA GLN A 135 10.78 4.38 0.23
C GLN A 135 11.43 4.70 1.58
N TYR A 136 10.78 4.35 2.68
CA TYR A 136 11.39 4.51 4.00
C TYR A 136 12.70 3.72 4.12
N THR A 137 12.71 2.47 3.68
CA THR A 137 13.89 1.60 3.75
C THR A 137 15.07 2.17 2.96
N TYR A 138 14.82 2.69 1.77
CA TYR A 138 15.86 3.23 0.89
C TYR A 138 16.37 4.59 1.35
N PHE A 139 15.46 5.51 1.70
CA PHE A 139 15.80 6.92 1.92
C PHE A 139 16.08 7.28 3.38
N LYS A 140 15.72 6.46 4.39
CA LYS A 140 15.88 6.79 5.82
C LYS A 140 17.30 7.23 6.20
N ASN A 141 18.32 6.70 5.53
CA ASN A 141 19.73 7.01 5.75
C ASN A 141 20.32 7.85 4.60
N ARG A 142 19.48 8.42 3.72
CA ARG A 142 19.85 9.18 2.52
C ARG A 142 18.97 10.44 2.41
N PRO A 143 18.90 11.30 3.46
CA PRO A 143 17.95 12.43 3.49
C PRO A 143 18.21 13.44 2.37
N GLU A 144 19.47 13.68 2.02
CA GLU A 144 19.84 14.60 0.94
C GLU A 144 19.35 14.09 -0.42
N LEU A 145 19.53 12.79 -0.70
CA LEU A 145 19.04 12.16 -1.91
C LEU A 145 17.52 12.22 -1.99
N TYR A 146 16.84 12.05 -0.86
CA TYR A 146 15.38 12.14 -0.81
C TYR A 146 14.89 13.56 -1.08
N ASN A 147 15.60 14.58 -0.58
CA ASN A 147 15.27 15.96 -0.85
C ASN A 147 15.40 16.28 -2.35
N ILE A 148 16.48 15.83 -3.00
CA ILE A 148 16.66 15.96 -4.46
C ILE A 148 15.53 15.24 -5.21
N TYR A 149 15.21 14.01 -4.84
CA TYR A 149 14.15 13.24 -5.48
C TYR A 149 12.77 13.92 -5.45
N ARG A 150 12.47 14.62 -4.34
CA ARG A 150 11.21 15.33 -4.13
C ARG A 150 11.16 16.72 -4.71
N ASP A 151 12.29 17.35 -4.89
CA ASP A 151 12.35 18.73 -5.35
C ASP A 151 11.74 18.85 -6.74
N ARG A 152 10.78 19.76 -6.91
CA ARG A 152 10.11 20.01 -8.19
C ARG A 152 11.04 20.63 -9.22
N GLU A 153 12.12 21.26 -8.78
CA GLU A 153 13.13 21.88 -9.64
C GLU A 153 14.19 20.89 -10.11
N THR A 154 14.26 19.69 -9.51
CA THR A 154 15.15 18.63 -9.98
C THR A 154 14.75 18.19 -11.40
N ASP A 155 15.73 18.15 -12.29
CA ASP A 155 15.53 17.69 -13.67
C ASP A 155 15.08 16.24 -13.73
N ASP A 156 14.37 15.90 -14.81
CA ASP A 156 13.77 14.57 -14.98
C ASP A 156 14.82 13.45 -15.08
N ALA A 157 16.00 13.74 -15.66
CA ALA A 157 17.07 12.75 -15.80
C ALA A 157 17.65 12.36 -14.44
N THR A 158 17.91 13.35 -13.58
CA THR A 158 18.36 13.12 -12.21
C THR A 158 17.30 12.36 -11.40
N ARG A 159 16.03 12.75 -11.50
CA ARG A 159 14.95 12.07 -10.80
C ARG A 159 14.81 10.62 -11.27
N GLN A 160 14.91 10.38 -12.57
CA GLN A 160 14.84 9.03 -13.15
C GLN A 160 16.04 8.16 -12.73
N ALA A 161 17.24 8.74 -12.66
CA ALA A 161 18.42 8.03 -12.16
C ALA A 161 18.21 7.56 -10.71
N ILE A 162 17.74 8.45 -9.82
CA ILE A 162 17.44 8.10 -8.43
C ILE A 162 16.37 7.01 -8.36
N GLN A 163 15.33 7.08 -9.19
CA GLN A 163 14.29 6.08 -9.25
C GLN A 163 14.81 4.73 -9.75
N THR A 164 15.70 4.74 -10.73
CA THR A 164 16.35 3.52 -11.23
C THR A 164 17.19 2.88 -10.14
N ASP A 165 18.03 3.64 -9.46
CA ASP A 165 18.86 3.16 -8.36
C ASP A 165 18.02 2.61 -7.21
N PHE A 166 16.89 3.27 -6.89
CA PHE A 166 15.93 2.77 -5.91
C PHE A 166 15.40 1.37 -6.28
N TRP A 167 14.96 1.18 -7.51
CA TRP A 167 14.41 -0.11 -7.94
C TRP A 167 15.44 -1.21 -8.12
N LEU A 168 16.72 -0.87 -8.30
CA LEU A 168 17.83 -1.82 -8.42
C LEU A 168 18.54 -2.10 -7.08
N ASP A 169 18.23 -1.35 -6.02
CA ASP A 169 18.83 -1.54 -4.69
C ASP A 169 18.47 -2.93 -4.13
N ASP A 170 19.48 -3.68 -3.71
CA ASP A 170 19.33 -5.06 -3.21
C ASP A 170 18.40 -5.16 -2.00
N VAL A 171 18.43 -4.15 -1.10
CA VAL A 171 17.61 -4.14 0.10
C VAL A 171 16.16 -3.86 -0.28
N VAL A 172 15.93 -2.93 -1.21
CA VAL A 172 14.60 -2.64 -1.77
C VAL A 172 14.04 -3.88 -2.45
N THR A 173 14.82 -4.52 -3.31
CA THR A 173 14.42 -5.73 -4.04
C THR A 173 13.99 -6.86 -3.10
N LYS A 174 14.81 -7.18 -2.11
CA LYS A 174 14.49 -8.23 -1.13
C LYS A 174 13.27 -7.86 -0.27
N THR A 175 13.16 -6.59 0.09
CA THR A 175 12.05 -6.10 0.90
C THR A 175 10.75 -6.14 0.11
N ASP A 176 10.76 -5.75 -1.16
CA ASP A 176 9.61 -5.78 -2.06
C ASP A 176 9.01 -7.19 -2.15
N VAL A 177 9.82 -8.16 -2.54
CA VAL A 177 9.40 -9.57 -2.64
C VAL A 177 8.84 -10.08 -1.31
N ALA A 178 9.51 -9.78 -0.18
CA ALA A 178 9.06 -10.22 1.13
C ALA A 178 7.72 -9.58 1.56
N LEU A 179 7.49 -8.31 1.22
CA LEU A 179 6.26 -7.60 1.57
C LEU A 179 5.07 -8.13 0.77
N TRP A 180 5.25 -8.36 -0.53
CA TRP A 180 4.23 -9.00 -1.35
C TRP A 180 3.94 -10.43 -0.90
N ALA A 181 4.96 -11.24 -0.62
CA ALA A 181 4.77 -12.59 -0.11
C ALA A 181 3.94 -12.62 1.18
N ASN A 182 4.24 -11.73 2.13
CA ASN A 182 3.48 -11.62 3.38
C ASN A 182 2.02 -11.20 3.15
N LEU A 183 1.78 -10.27 2.21
CA LEU A 183 0.43 -9.82 1.87
C LEU A 183 -0.37 -10.94 1.19
N ILE A 184 0.27 -11.70 0.30
CA ILE A 184 -0.31 -12.87 -0.36
C ILE A 184 -0.66 -13.97 0.66
N ASP A 185 0.21 -14.24 1.63
CA ASP A 185 -0.05 -15.24 2.67
C ASP A 185 -1.23 -14.82 3.57
N THR A 186 -1.38 -13.52 3.83
CA THR A 186 -2.56 -12.98 4.53
C THR A 186 -3.83 -13.20 3.71
N LEU A 187 -3.78 -12.95 2.39
CA LEU A 187 -4.90 -13.19 1.49
C LEU A 187 -5.29 -14.68 1.46
N VAL A 188 -4.31 -15.58 1.30
CA VAL A 188 -4.54 -17.04 1.32
C VAL A 188 -5.25 -17.47 2.60
N SER A 189 -4.68 -17.07 3.76
CA SER A 189 -5.27 -17.40 5.06
C SER A 189 -6.69 -16.84 5.25
N THR A 190 -6.99 -15.70 4.60
CA THR A 190 -8.33 -15.10 4.65
C THR A 190 -9.29 -15.83 3.72
N LEU A 191 -8.87 -16.20 2.52
CA LEU A 191 -9.67 -17.02 1.60
C LEU A 191 -10.05 -18.37 2.23
N GLU A 192 -9.10 -19.09 2.84
CA GLU A 192 -9.32 -20.38 3.50
C GLU A 192 -10.33 -20.31 4.66
N LYS A 193 -10.38 -19.19 5.38
CA LYS A 193 -11.32 -18.99 6.50
C LYS A 193 -12.74 -18.64 6.06
N ASN A 194 -12.93 -18.24 4.82
CA ASN A 194 -14.22 -17.79 4.30
C ASN A 194 -14.81 -18.77 3.26
N GLU A 195 -14.24 -19.96 3.12
CA GLU A 195 -14.86 -21.12 2.46
C GLU A 195 -15.86 -21.80 3.38
#